data_21b26c5e1b9c0cc29f446599e3be9e69
#
_entry.id   21b26c5e1b9c0cc29f446599e3be9e69
#
_cell.length_a   1.000
_cell.length_b   1.000
_cell.length_c   1.000
_cell.angle_alpha   90.00
_cell.angle_beta   90.00
_cell.angle_gamma   90.00
#
_symmetry.space_group_name_H-M   'P 1'
#
loop_
_entity.id
_entity.type
_entity.pdbx_description
1 polymer ?
#
loop_
_entity_poly.entity_id
_entity_poly.type
_entity_poly.pdbx_seq_one_letter_code
_entity_poly.pdbx_strand_id
1 'polypeptide(L)'
;MKILQLGKFYPIRGGVEKVMYDLMTGLSSMGVRCDMLCAACDKEDVGDVQLNELAKLMCVRSFAKIKATMMSPAMIFRMWKLRKEYDIVHVHHPDPMACLALWLSGYKGKVVLHWHSDIIKQKTLLKFYQPFQSWLIKRADVIIGTTPVYLKASPWLKDVQEKTVCLPIGVVPLEVDDEGAAALREKYKGKKIIFSLGRLVPYKGYKYLIDSARYLDDDYVVLIGGGGPLKASLSEQIVNSGLQDKVKLLGFLSDDEVAAYFGACDLFCMSSVYATEAFGIVQIEAMSAGKPVVATKIPGSGVSWVNAHKESGINVEPKDSEALAGAFKRILESEDTYNAYSEQASQRYWDMFTKSKMIEKCIEIYKTITYEEIC
;
A
#
# COMPACT_ATOMS: atom_id res chain seq x y z
N MET A 1 0.81 12.48 25.07
CA MET A 1 1.63 12.11 23.91
C MET A 1 1.17 12.89 22.70
N LYS A 2 2.08 13.65 22.09
CA LYS A 2 1.86 14.45 20.88
C LYS A 2 2.74 13.93 19.76
N ILE A 3 2.16 13.59 18.62
CA ILE A 3 2.81 12.92 17.51
C ILE A 3 2.79 13.81 16.28
N LEU A 4 3.91 13.89 15.56
CA LEU A 4 4.00 14.53 14.27
C LEU A 4 4.31 13.48 13.20
N GLN A 5 3.38 13.25 12.28
CA GLN A 5 3.63 12.52 11.04
C GLN A 5 4.41 13.43 10.10
N LEU A 6 5.59 13.00 9.64
CA LEU A 6 6.49 13.83 8.84
C LEU A 6 6.81 13.20 7.50
N GLY A 7 6.57 13.94 6.43
CA GLY A 7 6.97 13.59 5.07
C GLY A 7 5.85 13.62 4.05
N LYS A 8 6.20 13.15 2.85
CA LYS A 8 5.28 13.01 1.73
C LYS A 8 4.61 14.31 1.30
N PHE A 9 3.43 14.22 0.72
CA PHE A 9 2.72 15.35 0.15
C PHE A 9 1.19 15.17 0.21
N TYR A 10 0.50 16.27 0.07
CA TYR A 10 -0.95 16.33 -0.02
C TYR A 10 -1.34 17.14 -1.29
N PRO A 11 -2.43 16.83 -2.00
CA PRO A 11 -3.38 15.75 -1.72
C PRO A 11 -2.81 14.34 -1.92
N ILE A 12 -3.52 13.34 -1.38
CA ILE A 12 -3.16 11.93 -1.43
C ILE A 12 -3.16 11.44 -2.87
N ARG A 13 -2.03 10.85 -3.31
CA ARG A 13 -1.88 10.30 -4.68
C ARG A 13 -1.34 8.87 -4.68
N GLY A 14 -1.06 8.29 -3.52
CA GLY A 14 -0.50 6.95 -3.39
C GLY A 14 -0.69 6.33 -2.01
N GLY A 15 -0.30 5.06 -1.90
CA GLY A 15 -0.53 4.28 -0.69
C GLY A 15 0.17 4.81 0.55
N VAL A 16 1.38 5.37 0.43
CA VAL A 16 2.12 5.87 1.59
C VAL A 16 1.48 7.13 2.17
N GLU A 17 1.05 8.06 1.30
CA GLU A 17 0.33 9.26 1.71
C GLU A 17 -1.00 8.89 2.39
N LYS A 18 -1.69 7.86 1.86
CA LYS A 18 -2.92 7.34 2.46
C LYS A 18 -2.67 6.77 3.85
N VAL A 19 -1.66 5.93 4.02
CA VAL A 19 -1.30 5.36 5.34
C VAL A 19 -0.97 6.46 6.34
N MET A 20 -0.19 7.47 5.94
CA MET A 20 0.17 8.60 6.79
C MET A 20 -1.06 9.39 7.24
N TYR A 21 -1.99 9.66 6.33
CA TYR A 21 -3.25 10.35 6.61
C TYR A 21 -4.18 9.50 7.50
N ASP A 22 -4.26 8.19 7.21
CA ASP A 22 -5.07 7.26 8.01
C ASP A 22 -4.53 7.09 9.44
N LEU A 23 -3.20 7.11 9.62
CA LEU A 23 -2.59 7.13 10.95
C LEU A 23 -2.94 8.43 11.69
N MET A 24 -2.81 9.60 11.05
CA MET A 24 -3.16 10.87 11.69
C MET A 24 -4.62 10.90 12.13
N THR A 25 -5.54 10.60 11.22
CA THR A 25 -6.99 10.64 11.50
C THR A 25 -7.43 9.57 12.48
N GLY A 26 -6.87 8.35 12.36
CA GLY A 26 -7.20 7.25 13.27
C GLY A 26 -6.68 7.46 14.68
N LEU A 27 -5.44 7.93 14.84
CA LEU A 27 -4.89 8.26 16.17
C LEU A 27 -5.67 9.37 16.85
N SER A 28 -6.04 10.41 16.10
CA SER A 28 -6.83 11.51 16.65
C SER A 28 -8.24 11.10 17.07
N SER A 29 -8.89 10.20 16.31
CA SER A 29 -10.20 9.64 16.68
C SER A 29 -10.15 8.78 17.96
N MET A 30 -8.97 8.20 18.27
CA MET A 30 -8.72 7.46 19.52
C MET A 30 -8.16 8.34 20.67
N GLY A 31 -8.28 9.66 20.56
CA GLY A 31 -7.88 10.60 21.61
C GLY A 31 -6.38 10.90 21.68
N VAL A 32 -5.60 10.51 20.69
CA VAL A 32 -4.16 10.79 20.63
C VAL A 32 -3.90 11.97 19.70
N ARG A 33 -3.28 13.04 20.19
CA ARG A 33 -2.92 14.18 19.34
C ARG A 33 -1.91 13.76 18.28
N CYS A 34 -2.30 13.88 17.03
CA CYS A 34 -1.48 13.52 15.89
C CYS A 34 -1.66 14.51 14.74
N ASP A 35 -0.65 15.31 14.51
CA ASP A 35 -0.60 16.28 13.42
C ASP A 35 0.24 15.73 12.25
N MET A 36 0.06 16.28 11.05
CA MET A 36 0.81 15.89 9.85
C MET A 36 1.49 17.10 9.22
N LEU A 37 2.82 16.99 8.99
CA LEU A 37 3.60 17.95 8.22
C LEU A 37 4.04 17.33 6.91
N CYS A 38 3.55 17.87 5.79
CA CYS A 38 3.83 17.38 4.45
C CYS A 38 4.06 18.52 3.46
N ALA A 39 4.51 18.19 2.25
CA ALA A 39 4.63 19.15 1.16
C ALA A 39 3.30 19.30 0.41
N ALA A 40 2.97 20.51 -0.02
CA ALA A 40 1.85 20.75 -0.93
C ALA A 40 2.22 20.34 -2.35
N CYS A 41 1.31 19.68 -3.07
CA CYS A 41 1.49 19.37 -4.49
C CYS A 41 1.38 20.63 -5.35
N ASP A 42 0.37 21.42 -5.08
CA ASP A 42 0.04 22.64 -5.82
C ASP A 42 -0.04 23.84 -4.85
N LYS A 43 -0.10 25.06 -5.38
CA LYS A 43 -0.09 26.28 -4.53
C LYS A 43 -1.35 26.39 -3.69
N GLU A 44 -2.45 25.91 -4.20
CA GLU A 44 -3.77 25.91 -3.56
C GLU A 44 -3.82 24.99 -2.34
N ASP A 45 -2.97 23.97 -2.31
CA ASP A 45 -2.87 23.01 -1.20
C ASP A 45 -2.06 23.54 -0.01
N VAL A 46 -1.39 24.70 -0.16
CA VAL A 46 -0.53 25.26 0.90
C VAL A 46 -1.39 25.86 2.01
N GLY A 47 -1.17 25.40 3.23
CA GLY A 47 -1.86 25.92 4.41
C GLY A 47 -1.94 24.94 5.55
N ASP A 48 -2.50 25.41 6.63
CA ASP A 48 -2.79 24.61 7.81
C ASP A 48 -4.32 24.38 7.86
N VAL A 49 -4.74 23.10 7.93
CA VAL A 49 -6.14 22.70 8.02
C VAL A 49 -6.35 21.95 9.32
N GLN A 50 -7.24 22.47 10.17
CA GLN A 50 -7.66 21.76 11.39
C GLN A 50 -8.75 20.75 11.01
N LEU A 51 -8.47 19.46 11.18
CA LEU A 51 -9.42 18.38 10.85
C LEU A 51 -10.34 18.06 12.04
N ASN A 52 -9.78 18.08 13.25
CA ASN A 52 -10.50 17.96 14.52
C ASN A 52 -9.63 18.56 15.65
N GLU A 53 -10.07 18.51 16.89
CA GLU A 53 -9.35 19.09 18.05
C GLU A 53 -7.92 18.51 18.23
N LEU A 54 -7.68 17.27 17.77
CA LEU A 54 -6.45 16.51 17.98
C LEU A 54 -5.67 16.26 16.69
N ALA A 55 -6.13 16.74 15.53
CA ALA A 55 -5.46 16.53 14.25
C ALA A 55 -5.40 17.78 13.39
N LYS A 56 -4.20 18.16 13.01
CA LYS A 56 -3.92 19.29 12.13
C LYS A 56 -3.06 18.84 10.95
N LEU A 57 -3.53 19.13 9.75
CA LEU A 57 -2.77 18.96 8.52
C LEU A 57 -2.03 20.26 8.19
N MET A 58 -0.71 20.19 8.09
CA MET A 58 0.17 21.32 7.78
C MET A 58 0.86 21.07 6.44
N CYS A 59 0.37 21.70 5.38
CA CYS A 59 0.91 21.60 4.03
C CYS A 59 1.83 22.77 3.72
N VAL A 60 3.12 22.51 3.54
CA VAL A 60 4.11 23.56 3.27
C VAL A 60 4.44 23.63 1.77
N ARG A 61 4.75 24.85 1.32
CA ARG A 61 5.08 25.10 -0.08
C ARG A 61 6.26 24.27 -0.56
N SER A 62 6.12 23.64 -1.73
CA SER A 62 7.20 23.05 -2.51
C SER A 62 7.53 23.93 -3.72
N PHE A 63 8.77 23.86 -4.23
CA PHE A 63 9.18 24.61 -5.41
C PHE A 63 9.42 23.71 -6.64
N ALA A 64 9.65 22.42 -6.44
CA ALA A 64 9.87 21.45 -7.51
C ALA A 64 9.52 20.05 -7.06
N LYS A 65 9.22 19.18 -8.02
CA LYS A 65 9.11 17.74 -7.84
C LYS A 65 10.28 17.05 -8.54
N ILE A 66 11.13 16.40 -7.79
CA ILE A 66 12.24 15.60 -8.33
C ILE A 66 11.93 14.14 -8.11
N LYS A 67 11.61 13.42 -9.21
CA LYS A 67 11.11 12.04 -9.17
C LYS A 67 9.85 11.92 -8.28
N ALA A 68 9.95 11.21 -7.16
CA ALA A 68 8.85 11.02 -6.21
C ALA A 68 8.93 11.93 -4.98
N THR A 69 9.89 12.86 -4.92
CA THR A 69 10.12 13.76 -3.78
C THR A 69 9.74 15.18 -4.13
N MET A 70 8.90 15.79 -3.29
CA MET A 70 8.61 17.22 -3.34
C MET A 70 9.71 17.98 -2.62
N MET A 71 10.36 18.92 -3.32
CA MET A 71 11.45 19.73 -2.77
C MET A 71 10.87 20.94 -2.03
N SER A 72 10.95 20.91 -0.69
CA SER A 72 10.32 21.90 0.18
C SER A 72 11.25 22.40 1.29
N PRO A 73 12.06 23.44 1.07
CA PRO A 73 12.83 24.07 2.18
C PRO A 73 11.93 24.57 3.31
N ALA A 74 10.68 24.93 3.01
CA ALA A 74 9.70 25.34 4.00
C ALA A 74 9.42 24.23 5.03
N MET A 75 9.52 22.94 4.65
CA MET A 75 9.40 21.80 5.57
C MET A 75 10.49 21.81 6.62
N ILE A 76 11.74 22.13 6.23
CA ILE A 76 12.90 22.22 7.15
C ILE A 76 12.64 23.31 8.21
N PHE A 77 12.23 24.49 7.75
CA PHE A 77 11.96 25.62 8.64
C PHE A 77 10.76 25.36 9.56
N ARG A 78 9.69 24.76 9.01
CA ARG A 78 8.52 24.40 9.81
C ARG A 78 8.86 23.35 10.87
N MET A 79 9.58 22.30 10.50
CA MET A 79 10.07 21.28 11.43
C MET A 79 10.96 21.86 12.52
N TRP A 80 11.87 22.80 12.17
CA TRP A 80 12.71 23.48 13.15
C TRP A 80 11.88 24.27 14.18
N LYS A 81 10.81 24.95 13.77
CA LYS A 81 9.89 25.62 14.69
C LYS A 81 9.17 24.65 15.60
N LEU A 82 8.71 23.52 15.06
CA LEU A 82 7.90 22.53 15.77
C LEU A 82 8.70 21.56 16.65
N ARG A 83 10.03 21.55 16.57
CA ARG A 83 10.90 20.54 17.19
C ARG A 83 10.79 20.36 18.72
N LYS A 84 10.12 21.27 19.42
CA LYS A 84 9.90 21.20 20.86
C LYS A 84 8.43 20.94 21.24
N GLU A 85 7.55 20.81 20.26
CA GLU A 85 6.09 20.71 20.47
C GLU A 85 5.61 19.27 20.51
N TYR A 86 6.39 18.33 19.96
CA TYR A 86 6.02 16.92 19.81
C TYR A 86 6.95 16.01 20.59
N ASP A 87 6.34 14.98 21.18
CA ASP A 87 7.07 13.92 21.89
C ASP A 87 7.67 12.90 20.91
N ILE A 88 6.94 12.62 19.82
CA ILE A 88 7.31 11.66 18.78
C ILE A 88 7.23 12.32 17.41
N VAL A 89 8.27 12.10 16.59
CA VAL A 89 8.23 12.37 15.14
C VAL A 89 8.25 11.05 14.39
N HIS A 90 7.18 10.77 13.65
CA HIS A 90 7.01 9.57 12.84
C HIS A 90 7.32 9.90 11.38
N VAL A 91 8.47 9.46 10.89
CA VAL A 91 8.98 9.76 9.55
C VAL A 91 8.62 8.65 8.58
N HIS A 92 8.02 9.00 7.44
CA HIS A 92 7.63 8.04 6.39
C HIS A 92 8.69 7.93 5.30
N HIS A 93 9.46 6.84 5.29
CA HIS A 93 10.48 6.52 4.28
C HIS A 93 9.88 5.77 3.07
N PRO A 94 10.32 6.07 1.83
CA PRO A 94 11.38 7.00 1.45
C PRO A 94 10.86 8.44 1.27
N ASP A 95 11.46 9.36 1.99
CA ASP A 95 11.30 10.79 1.77
C ASP A 95 12.57 11.55 2.17
N PRO A 96 13.44 11.91 1.20
CA PRO A 96 14.67 12.65 1.47
C PRO A 96 14.46 14.01 2.12
N MET A 97 13.35 14.72 1.81
CA MET A 97 13.07 16.03 2.41
C MET A 97 12.66 15.91 3.87
N ALA A 98 11.84 14.92 4.22
CA ALA A 98 11.50 14.64 5.61
C ALA A 98 12.74 14.29 6.44
N CYS A 99 13.62 13.44 5.90
CA CYS A 99 14.88 13.09 6.52
C CYS A 99 15.75 14.32 6.77
N LEU A 100 15.92 15.18 5.76
CA LEU A 100 16.70 16.42 5.85
C LEU A 100 16.07 17.40 6.85
N ALA A 101 14.76 17.55 6.83
CA ALA A 101 14.02 18.41 7.76
C ALA A 101 14.21 17.97 9.22
N LEU A 102 14.10 16.66 9.48
CA LEU A 102 14.37 16.12 10.81
C LEU A 102 15.83 16.36 11.24
N TRP A 103 16.80 16.06 10.36
CA TRP A 103 18.22 16.22 10.65
C TRP A 103 18.58 17.68 11.00
N LEU A 104 18.20 18.63 10.16
CA LEU A 104 18.51 20.04 10.32
C LEU A 104 17.72 20.70 11.46
N SER A 105 16.59 20.15 11.86
CA SER A 105 15.80 20.69 12.98
C SER A 105 16.48 20.53 14.33
N GLY A 106 17.39 19.57 14.47
CA GLY A 106 18.01 19.22 15.75
C GLY A 106 17.01 18.63 16.76
N TYR A 107 15.94 17.98 16.29
CA TYR A 107 14.93 17.34 17.14
C TYR A 107 15.55 16.30 18.08
N LYS A 108 15.14 16.34 19.36
CA LYS A 108 15.71 15.50 20.44
C LYS A 108 14.75 14.46 20.99
N GLY A 109 13.45 14.53 20.66
CA GLY A 109 12.44 13.57 21.11
C GLY A 109 12.54 12.23 20.38
N LYS A 110 11.57 11.35 20.58
CA LYS A 110 11.55 9.99 20.00
C LYS A 110 11.27 10.03 18.50
N VAL A 111 11.95 9.17 17.75
CA VAL A 111 11.83 9.06 16.29
C VAL A 111 11.35 7.67 15.92
N VAL A 112 10.21 7.60 15.27
CA VAL A 112 9.69 6.40 14.61
C VAL A 112 9.98 6.51 13.12
N LEU A 113 10.62 5.50 12.56
CA LEU A 113 10.90 5.42 11.13
C LEU A 113 9.97 4.38 10.48
N HIS A 114 9.00 4.82 9.67
CA HIS A 114 8.13 3.91 8.92
C HIS A 114 8.75 3.59 7.56
N TRP A 115 9.24 2.38 7.43
CA TRP A 115 9.94 1.86 6.25
C TRP A 115 8.94 1.23 5.29
N HIS A 116 8.39 2.02 4.36
CA HIS A 116 7.39 1.53 3.39
C HIS A 116 8.02 0.78 2.21
N SER A 117 9.18 1.21 1.75
CA SER A 117 9.89 0.55 0.66
C SER A 117 11.35 0.99 0.55
N ASP A 118 12.18 0.13 -0.02
CA ASP A 118 13.54 0.46 -0.44
C ASP A 118 13.53 1.38 -1.68
N ILE A 119 14.58 2.19 -1.82
CA ILE A 119 14.82 2.97 -3.03
C ILE A 119 15.56 2.10 -4.04
N ILE A 120 14.83 1.50 -4.99
CA ILE A 120 15.40 0.53 -5.95
C ILE A 120 15.82 1.20 -7.27
N LYS A 121 15.04 2.16 -7.77
CA LYS A 121 15.19 2.68 -9.15
C LYS A 121 16.18 3.85 -9.30
N GLN A 122 16.38 4.66 -8.26
CA GLN A 122 17.17 5.90 -8.34
C GLN A 122 18.59 5.71 -7.79
N LYS A 123 19.36 4.76 -8.32
CA LYS A 123 20.68 4.36 -7.78
C LYS A 123 21.67 5.53 -7.66
N THR A 124 21.68 6.46 -8.61
CA THR A 124 22.58 7.63 -8.57
C THR A 124 22.20 8.61 -7.45
N LEU A 125 20.90 8.96 -7.37
CA LEU A 125 20.40 9.84 -6.32
C LEU A 125 20.52 9.18 -4.94
N LEU A 126 20.37 7.87 -4.87
CA LEU A 126 20.54 7.12 -3.62
C LEU A 126 21.95 7.27 -3.04
N LYS A 127 23.01 7.33 -3.88
CA LYS A 127 24.38 7.53 -3.38
C LYS A 127 24.53 8.83 -2.59
N PHE A 128 23.84 9.90 -3.02
CA PHE A 128 23.84 11.18 -2.30
C PHE A 128 22.93 11.18 -1.07
N TYR A 129 21.84 10.42 -1.12
CA TYR A 129 20.90 10.31 0.00
C TYR A 129 21.35 9.29 1.06
N GLN A 130 22.13 8.30 0.69
CA GLN A 130 22.55 7.18 1.55
C GLN A 130 23.13 7.61 2.92
N PRO A 131 24.00 8.65 3.05
CA PRO A 131 24.48 9.09 4.35
C PRO A 131 23.35 9.55 5.28
N PHE A 132 22.36 10.28 4.74
CA PHE A 132 21.19 10.76 5.49
C PHE A 132 20.25 9.62 5.84
N GLN A 133 20.03 8.67 4.93
CA GLN A 133 19.25 7.45 5.19
C GLN A 133 19.89 6.62 6.31
N SER A 134 21.22 6.42 6.26
CA SER A 134 21.95 5.69 7.29
C SER A 134 21.90 6.42 8.65
N TRP A 135 21.97 7.75 8.64
CA TRP A 135 21.78 8.54 9.84
C TRP A 135 20.36 8.36 10.40
N LEU A 136 19.34 8.42 9.56
CA LEU A 136 17.93 8.26 9.98
C LEU A 136 17.66 6.88 10.58
N ILE A 137 18.18 5.81 9.96
CA ILE A 137 18.11 4.43 10.49
C ILE A 137 18.75 4.35 11.88
N LYS A 138 19.95 4.93 12.07
CA LYS A 138 20.62 4.95 13.37
C LYS A 138 19.89 5.79 14.41
N ARG A 139 19.31 6.94 13.98
CA ARG A 139 18.59 7.89 14.85
C ARG A 139 17.26 7.38 15.33
N ALA A 140 16.61 6.51 14.55
CA ALA A 140 15.31 5.96 14.89
C ALA A 140 15.36 5.14 16.19
N ASP A 141 14.43 5.39 17.10
CA ASP A 141 14.22 4.60 18.32
C ASP A 141 13.51 3.28 17.95
N VAL A 142 12.61 3.30 16.97
CA VAL A 142 11.96 2.11 16.39
C VAL A 142 11.78 2.27 14.89
N ILE A 143 11.89 1.15 14.16
CA ILE A 143 11.68 1.08 12.71
C ILE A 143 10.47 0.20 12.44
N ILE A 144 9.43 0.80 11.90
CA ILE A 144 8.21 0.10 11.52
C ILE A 144 8.31 -0.35 10.07
N GLY A 145 7.95 -1.60 9.79
CA GLY A 145 7.75 -2.10 8.43
C GLY A 145 6.41 -2.79 8.28
N THR A 146 5.92 -2.85 7.06
CA THR A 146 4.57 -3.32 6.77
C THR A 146 4.41 -4.84 6.85
N THR A 147 5.51 -5.60 6.70
CA THR A 147 5.53 -7.04 6.84
C THR A 147 6.85 -7.55 7.42
N PRO A 148 6.86 -8.68 8.16
CA PRO A 148 8.11 -9.27 8.67
C PRO A 148 9.05 -9.70 7.53
N VAL A 149 8.51 -10.18 6.42
CA VAL A 149 9.28 -10.61 5.25
C VAL A 149 10.05 -9.45 4.66
N TYR A 150 9.39 -8.29 4.49
CA TYR A 150 10.00 -7.10 3.93
C TYR A 150 11.09 -6.52 4.85
N LEU A 151 10.84 -6.48 6.16
CA LEU A 151 11.81 -6.02 7.16
C LEU A 151 13.11 -6.86 7.14
N LYS A 152 12.97 -8.19 7.08
CA LYS A 152 14.10 -9.11 7.01
C LYS A 152 14.87 -9.05 5.69
N ALA A 153 14.16 -8.80 4.58
CA ALA A 153 14.76 -8.80 3.25
C ALA A 153 15.47 -7.49 2.89
N SER A 154 15.14 -6.37 3.54
CA SER A 154 15.76 -5.09 3.25
C SER A 154 17.26 -5.08 3.63
N PRO A 155 18.17 -4.86 2.67
CA PRO A 155 19.60 -4.82 2.94
C PRO A 155 20.01 -3.64 3.84
N TRP A 156 19.18 -2.62 3.93
CA TRP A 156 19.41 -1.43 4.75
C TRP A 156 19.11 -1.63 6.22
N LEU A 157 18.25 -2.59 6.55
CA LEU A 157 17.80 -2.86 7.92
C LEU A 157 18.52 -4.06 8.56
N LYS A 158 19.45 -4.70 7.82
CA LYS A 158 20.12 -5.93 8.26
C LYS A 158 20.78 -5.82 9.65
N ASP A 159 21.43 -4.69 9.91
CA ASP A 159 22.23 -4.48 11.13
C ASP A 159 21.44 -3.79 12.26
N VAL A 160 20.12 -3.67 12.12
CA VAL A 160 19.23 -2.98 13.09
C VAL A 160 17.91 -3.75 13.29
N GLN A 161 17.94 -5.06 13.09
CA GLN A 161 16.74 -5.91 13.18
C GLN A 161 16.09 -5.85 14.57
N GLU A 162 16.86 -5.63 15.62
CA GLU A 162 16.39 -5.49 17.00
C GLU A 162 15.48 -4.29 17.22
N LYS A 163 15.59 -3.26 16.36
CA LYS A 163 14.71 -2.09 16.39
C LYS A 163 13.49 -2.22 15.50
N THR A 164 13.35 -3.32 14.76
CA THR A 164 12.28 -3.46 13.77
C THR A 164 11.02 -4.06 14.36
N VAL A 165 9.88 -3.47 14.03
CA VAL A 165 8.54 -3.94 14.43
C VAL A 165 7.64 -3.97 13.20
N CYS A 166 6.85 -5.05 13.08
CA CYS A 166 5.86 -5.16 12.02
C CYS A 166 4.57 -4.43 12.40
N LEU A 167 4.16 -3.48 11.59
CA LEU A 167 2.85 -2.84 11.62
C LEU A 167 2.19 -3.05 10.25
N PRO A 168 1.32 -4.04 10.08
CA PRO A 168 0.58 -4.24 8.83
C PRO A 168 -0.27 -3.02 8.50
N ILE A 169 -0.36 -2.70 7.21
CA ILE A 169 -1.28 -1.66 6.75
C ILE A 169 -2.70 -2.15 6.97
N GLY A 170 -3.54 -1.28 7.53
CA GLY A 170 -4.96 -1.51 7.69
C GLY A 170 -5.79 -0.54 6.86
N VAL A 171 -6.91 -1.02 6.34
CA VAL A 171 -7.89 -0.21 5.60
C VAL A 171 -9.27 -0.30 6.25
N VAL A 172 -10.14 0.63 5.94
CA VAL A 172 -11.58 0.50 6.23
C VAL A 172 -12.13 -0.61 5.33
N PRO A 173 -13.04 -1.47 5.83
CA PRO A 173 -13.66 -2.49 4.96
C PRO A 173 -14.33 -1.82 3.78
N LEU A 174 -14.20 -2.45 2.62
CA LEU A 174 -14.84 -1.96 1.40
C LEU A 174 -16.35 -2.13 1.53
N GLU A 175 -17.08 -1.06 1.40
CA GLU A 175 -18.55 -1.10 1.26
C GLU A 175 -18.86 -1.49 -0.18
N VAL A 176 -19.39 -2.70 -0.36
CA VAL A 176 -19.70 -3.23 -1.69
C VAL A 176 -20.93 -2.49 -2.26
N ASP A 177 -20.86 -2.09 -3.51
CA ASP A 177 -22.01 -1.59 -4.27
C ASP A 177 -22.78 -2.78 -4.85
N ASP A 178 -23.81 -3.22 -4.15
CA ASP A 178 -24.61 -4.39 -4.53
C ASP A 178 -25.39 -4.18 -5.85
N GLU A 179 -25.86 -2.98 -6.14
CA GLU A 179 -26.58 -2.67 -7.38
C GLU A 179 -25.62 -2.70 -8.57
N GLY A 180 -24.50 -2.02 -8.47
CA GLY A 180 -23.46 -2.04 -9.49
C GLY A 180 -22.87 -3.45 -9.68
N ALA A 181 -22.68 -4.21 -8.60
CA ALA A 181 -22.23 -5.59 -8.67
C ALA A 181 -23.25 -6.50 -9.40
N ALA A 182 -24.53 -6.35 -9.12
CA ALA A 182 -25.59 -7.11 -9.82
C ALA A 182 -25.64 -6.79 -11.33
N ALA A 183 -25.51 -5.52 -11.68
CA ALA A 183 -25.44 -5.09 -13.09
C ALA A 183 -24.21 -5.70 -13.81
N LEU A 184 -23.05 -5.74 -13.13
CA LEU A 184 -21.83 -6.37 -13.67
C LEU A 184 -22.00 -7.89 -13.80
N ARG A 185 -22.63 -8.56 -12.83
CA ARG A 185 -22.92 -9.99 -12.91
C ARG A 185 -23.85 -10.33 -14.08
N GLU A 186 -24.88 -9.51 -14.35
CA GLU A 186 -25.75 -9.72 -15.53
C GLU A 186 -24.97 -9.47 -16.83
N LYS A 187 -24.12 -8.42 -16.90
CA LYS A 187 -23.24 -8.14 -18.06
C LYS A 187 -22.31 -9.30 -18.38
N TYR A 188 -21.78 -9.98 -17.37
CA TYR A 188 -20.84 -11.10 -17.51
C TYR A 188 -21.51 -12.43 -17.10
N LYS A 189 -22.81 -12.57 -17.38
CA LYS A 189 -23.60 -13.76 -17.03
C LYS A 189 -22.95 -15.04 -17.51
N GLY A 190 -22.85 -16.02 -16.61
CA GLY A 190 -22.22 -17.31 -16.86
C GLY A 190 -20.69 -17.29 -16.88
N LYS A 191 -20.06 -16.13 -16.56
CA LYS A 191 -18.61 -16.02 -16.47
C LYS A 191 -18.12 -16.02 -15.02
N LYS A 192 -16.98 -16.66 -14.81
CA LYS A 192 -16.15 -16.52 -13.63
C LYS A 192 -15.27 -15.28 -13.79
N ILE A 193 -15.47 -14.30 -12.92
CA ILE A 193 -14.86 -12.97 -13.03
C ILE A 193 -13.57 -12.90 -12.19
N ILE A 194 -12.43 -12.75 -12.87
CA ILE A 194 -11.13 -12.46 -12.24
C ILE A 194 -10.89 -10.97 -12.33
N PHE A 195 -10.79 -10.29 -11.18
CA PHE A 195 -10.54 -8.85 -11.15
C PHE A 195 -9.11 -8.54 -10.74
N SER A 196 -8.53 -7.50 -11.32
CA SER A 196 -7.24 -6.94 -10.93
C SER A 196 -7.29 -5.42 -11.04
N LEU A 197 -6.66 -4.72 -10.07
CA LEU A 197 -6.72 -3.27 -9.98
C LEU A 197 -5.34 -2.67 -9.71
N GLY A 198 -4.98 -1.62 -10.45
CA GLY A 198 -3.80 -0.83 -10.19
C GLY A 198 -3.22 -0.15 -11.43
N ARG A 199 -2.16 0.64 -11.23
CA ARG A 199 -1.51 1.36 -12.32
C ARG A 199 -0.92 0.41 -13.37
N LEU A 200 -1.14 0.67 -14.64
CA LEU A 200 -0.60 -0.11 -15.76
C LEU A 200 0.88 0.22 -15.97
N VAL A 201 1.75 -0.37 -15.11
CA VAL A 201 3.20 -0.18 -15.08
C VAL A 201 3.92 -1.53 -15.05
N PRO A 202 5.21 -1.62 -15.48
CA PRO A 202 5.89 -2.90 -15.69
C PRO A 202 5.92 -3.84 -14.48
N TYR A 203 6.07 -3.31 -13.25
CA TYR A 203 6.19 -4.16 -12.08
C TYR A 203 4.88 -4.84 -11.65
N LYS A 204 3.72 -4.35 -12.11
CA LYS A 204 2.40 -4.96 -11.85
C LYS A 204 2.16 -6.26 -12.62
N GLY A 205 2.97 -6.53 -13.67
CA GLY A 205 2.99 -7.83 -14.34
C GLY A 205 1.73 -8.18 -15.14
N TYR A 206 0.90 -7.20 -15.51
CA TYR A 206 -0.37 -7.42 -16.24
C TYR A 206 -0.22 -8.22 -17.53
N LYS A 207 0.94 -8.15 -18.17
CA LYS A 207 1.21 -8.98 -19.38
C LYS A 207 1.08 -10.48 -19.08
N TYR A 208 1.48 -10.91 -17.89
CA TYR A 208 1.37 -12.32 -17.49
C TYR A 208 -0.05 -12.69 -17.08
N LEU A 209 -0.80 -11.76 -16.51
CA LEU A 209 -2.22 -11.93 -16.25
C LEU A 209 -3.02 -12.03 -17.55
N ILE A 210 -2.70 -11.21 -18.56
CA ILE A 210 -3.31 -11.31 -19.90
C ILE A 210 -2.99 -12.67 -20.53
N ASP A 211 -1.72 -13.07 -20.51
CA ASP A 211 -1.31 -14.37 -21.09
C ASP A 211 -1.93 -15.56 -20.37
N SER A 212 -2.27 -15.44 -19.06
CA SER A 212 -2.93 -16.52 -18.33
C SER A 212 -4.31 -16.87 -18.89
N ALA A 213 -5.00 -15.92 -19.54
CA ALA A 213 -6.29 -16.16 -20.17
C ALA A 213 -6.25 -17.16 -21.33
N ARG A 214 -5.07 -17.48 -21.87
CA ARG A 214 -4.90 -18.56 -22.88
C ARG A 214 -5.13 -19.96 -22.31
N TYR A 215 -4.92 -20.11 -20.99
CA TYR A 215 -5.08 -21.39 -20.27
C TYR A 215 -6.45 -21.52 -19.59
N LEU A 216 -7.33 -20.51 -19.77
CA LEU A 216 -8.66 -20.48 -19.20
C LEU A 216 -9.72 -20.85 -20.27
N ASP A 217 -10.77 -21.51 -19.82
CA ASP A 217 -11.92 -21.85 -20.64
C ASP A 217 -12.79 -20.62 -20.96
N ASP A 218 -13.80 -20.78 -21.79
CA ASP A 218 -14.61 -19.62 -22.25
C ASP A 218 -15.56 -19.08 -21.18
N ASP A 219 -15.75 -19.79 -20.06
CA ASP A 219 -16.51 -19.34 -18.90
C ASP A 219 -15.72 -18.39 -17.95
N TYR A 220 -14.50 -17.99 -18.32
CA TYR A 220 -13.71 -17.02 -17.56
C TYR A 220 -13.63 -15.66 -18.25
N VAL A 221 -13.58 -14.60 -17.46
CA VAL A 221 -13.24 -13.24 -17.89
C VAL A 221 -12.27 -12.57 -16.92
N VAL A 222 -11.24 -11.94 -17.46
CA VAL A 222 -10.24 -11.17 -16.71
C VAL A 222 -10.48 -9.68 -16.92
N LEU A 223 -10.78 -8.97 -15.83
CA LEU A 223 -11.10 -7.57 -15.82
C LEU A 223 -9.95 -6.80 -15.13
N ILE A 224 -9.33 -5.87 -15.85
CA ILE A 224 -8.16 -5.10 -15.36
C ILE A 224 -8.52 -3.64 -15.28
N GLY A 225 -8.70 -3.13 -14.05
CA GLY A 225 -8.95 -1.72 -13.76
C GLY A 225 -7.65 -0.94 -13.55
N GLY A 226 -7.64 0.29 -14.02
CA GLY A 226 -6.56 1.24 -13.83
C GLY A 226 -6.02 1.85 -15.12
N GLY A 227 -5.27 2.93 -14.96
CA GLY A 227 -4.60 3.65 -16.05
C GLY A 227 -3.07 3.55 -15.94
N GLY A 228 -2.37 3.91 -17.01
CA GLY A 228 -0.91 3.98 -16.98
C GLY A 228 -0.24 3.85 -18.34
N PRO A 229 1.09 4.01 -18.37
CA PRO A 229 1.86 4.09 -19.63
C PRO A 229 1.81 2.81 -20.47
N LEU A 230 1.47 1.66 -19.87
CA LEU A 230 1.39 0.39 -20.59
C LEU A 230 0.03 0.13 -21.25
N LYS A 231 -0.96 1.03 -21.14
CA LYS A 231 -2.32 0.80 -21.68
C LYS A 231 -2.30 0.39 -23.15
N ALA A 232 -1.57 1.10 -24.00
CA ALA A 232 -1.49 0.81 -25.43
C ALA A 232 -0.86 -0.56 -25.72
N SER A 233 0.28 -0.87 -25.11
CA SER A 233 0.99 -2.14 -25.32
C SER A 233 0.22 -3.35 -24.79
N LEU A 234 -0.51 -3.20 -23.68
CA LEU A 234 -1.36 -4.26 -23.15
C LEU A 234 -2.60 -4.49 -24.03
N SER A 235 -3.20 -3.41 -24.57
CA SER A 235 -4.29 -3.53 -25.56
C SER A 235 -3.83 -4.26 -26.82
N GLU A 236 -2.65 -3.92 -27.34
CA GLU A 236 -2.05 -4.60 -28.49
C GLU A 236 -1.78 -6.08 -28.19
N GLN A 237 -1.26 -6.42 -27.00
CA GLN A 237 -1.06 -7.81 -26.59
C GLN A 237 -2.37 -8.60 -26.59
N ILE A 238 -3.48 -8.04 -26.06
CA ILE A 238 -4.80 -8.67 -26.04
C ILE A 238 -5.25 -8.98 -27.47
N VAL A 239 -5.15 -8.02 -28.38
CA VAL A 239 -5.56 -8.18 -29.79
C VAL A 239 -4.69 -9.23 -30.50
N ASN A 240 -3.38 -9.10 -30.42
CA ASN A 240 -2.43 -10.03 -31.08
C ASN A 240 -2.52 -11.46 -30.55
N SER A 241 -3.08 -11.63 -29.34
CA SER A 241 -3.28 -12.93 -28.72
C SER A 241 -4.68 -13.51 -28.94
N GLY A 242 -5.59 -12.77 -29.58
CA GLY A 242 -6.97 -13.20 -29.78
C GLY A 242 -7.77 -13.31 -28.45
N LEU A 243 -7.43 -12.50 -27.46
CA LEU A 243 -8.02 -12.60 -26.11
C LEU A 243 -9.07 -11.51 -25.82
N GLN A 244 -9.57 -10.82 -26.85
CA GLN A 244 -10.49 -9.68 -26.68
C GLN A 244 -11.78 -10.04 -25.96
N ASP A 245 -12.24 -11.28 -26.08
CA ASP A 245 -13.48 -11.76 -25.43
C ASP A 245 -13.23 -12.18 -23.98
N LYS A 246 -12.00 -12.56 -23.63
CA LYS A 246 -11.62 -13.04 -22.28
C LYS A 246 -10.97 -11.97 -21.41
N VAL A 247 -10.37 -10.91 -21.97
CA VAL A 247 -9.64 -9.88 -21.20
C VAL A 247 -10.13 -8.49 -21.57
N LYS A 248 -10.47 -7.69 -20.55
CA LYS A 248 -10.93 -6.31 -20.71
C LYS A 248 -10.06 -5.36 -19.89
N LEU A 249 -9.51 -4.31 -20.52
CA LEU A 249 -8.91 -3.17 -19.83
C LEU A 249 -10.00 -2.13 -19.57
N LEU A 250 -10.36 -1.93 -18.32
CA LEU A 250 -11.48 -1.08 -17.91
C LEU A 250 -11.13 0.42 -17.91
N GLY A 251 -9.84 0.75 -17.85
CA GLY A 251 -9.41 2.13 -17.64
C GLY A 251 -9.44 2.54 -16.17
N PHE A 252 -9.43 3.84 -15.91
CA PHE A 252 -9.58 4.38 -14.57
C PHE A 252 -10.99 4.09 -14.06
N LEU A 253 -11.09 3.65 -12.82
CA LEU A 253 -12.36 3.38 -12.13
C LEU A 253 -12.51 4.38 -10.97
N SER A 254 -13.72 4.90 -10.77
CA SER A 254 -14.10 5.63 -9.56
C SER A 254 -14.16 4.69 -8.35
N ASP A 255 -14.24 5.24 -7.14
CA ASP A 255 -14.34 4.44 -5.92
C ASP A 255 -15.61 3.58 -5.91
N ASP A 256 -16.74 4.11 -6.40
CA ASP A 256 -18.01 3.36 -6.54
C ASP A 256 -17.90 2.22 -7.56
N GLU A 257 -17.27 2.48 -8.70
CA GLU A 257 -17.01 1.42 -9.70
C GLU A 257 -16.09 0.34 -9.12
N VAL A 258 -15.06 0.71 -8.36
CA VAL A 258 -14.17 -0.24 -7.68
C VAL A 258 -14.97 -1.12 -6.71
N ALA A 259 -15.89 -0.52 -5.92
CA ALA A 259 -16.77 -1.24 -5.00
C ALA A 259 -17.67 -2.24 -5.74
N ALA A 260 -18.25 -1.84 -6.89
CA ALA A 260 -19.06 -2.71 -7.73
C ALA A 260 -18.24 -3.89 -8.31
N TYR A 261 -17.02 -3.62 -8.83
CA TYR A 261 -16.17 -4.69 -9.37
C TYR A 261 -15.69 -5.67 -8.30
N PHE A 262 -15.37 -5.21 -7.09
CA PHE A 262 -15.08 -6.12 -5.99
C PHE A 262 -16.31 -6.93 -5.55
N GLY A 263 -17.48 -6.34 -5.53
CA GLY A 263 -18.74 -7.07 -5.29
C GLY A 263 -18.99 -8.15 -6.34
N ALA A 264 -18.80 -7.80 -7.61
CA ALA A 264 -19.07 -8.67 -8.74
C ALA A 264 -18.02 -9.75 -8.98
N CYS A 265 -16.76 -9.58 -8.65
CA CYS A 265 -15.72 -10.57 -8.98
C CYS A 265 -15.82 -11.84 -8.13
N ASP A 266 -15.31 -12.95 -8.68
CA ASP A 266 -15.18 -14.21 -7.96
C ASP A 266 -13.85 -14.26 -7.19
N LEU A 267 -12.75 -13.74 -7.75
CA LEU A 267 -11.47 -13.63 -7.08
C LEU A 267 -10.70 -12.40 -7.56
N PHE A 268 -9.76 -11.97 -6.74
CA PHE A 268 -8.83 -10.90 -7.05
C PHE A 268 -7.46 -11.45 -7.45
N CYS A 269 -6.84 -10.89 -8.48
CA CYS A 269 -5.49 -11.27 -8.91
C CYS A 269 -4.49 -10.12 -8.75
N MET A 270 -3.37 -10.40 -8.07
CA MET A 270 -2.22 -9.52 -7.98
C MET A 270 -1.01 -10.14 -8.66
N SER A 271 -0.82 -9.83 -9.94
CA SER A 271 0.21 -10.42 -10.81
C SER A 271 1.58 -9.71 -10.75
N SER A 272 1.86 -8.89 -9.72
CA SER A 272 3.09 -8.11 -9.60
C SER A 272 4.35 -8.98 -9.62
N VAL A 273 5.47 -8.46 -10.20
CA VAL A 273 6.64 -9.28 -10.50
C VAL A 273 7.95 -8.81 -9.89
N TYR A 274 7.94 -7.66 -9.19
CA TYR A 274 9.15 -7.10 -8.57
C TYR A 274 8.85 -6.59 -7.15
N ALA A 275 9.85 -6.65 -6.27
CA ALA A 275 9.77 -6.24 -4.87
C ALA A 275 9.49 -4.74 -4.63
N THR A 276 9.37 -3.94 -5.69
CA THR A 276 8.76 -2.60 -5.64
C THR A 276 7.29 -2.64 -5.20
N GLU A 277 6.62 -3.79 -5.36
CA GLU A 277 5.36 -4.10 -4.69
C GLU A 277 5.69 -4.65 -3.31
N ALA A 278 5.67 -3.78 -2.31
CA ALA A 278 6.10 -4.15 -0.96
C ALA A 278 5.01 -4.84 -0.13
N PHE A 279 3.74 -4.50 -0.35
CA PHE A 279 2.61 -4.98 0.45
C PHE A 279 1.40 -5.37 -0.41
N GLY A 280 0.95 -4.48 -1.30
CA GLY A 280 -0.22 -4.70 -2.14
C GLY A 280 -1.54 -4.43 -1.40
N ILE A 281 -1.79 -3.17 -1.04
CA ILE A 281 -3.00 -2.75 -0.29
C ILE A 281 -4.29 -3.30 -0.93
N VAL A 282 -4.36 -3.34 -2.25
CA VAL A 282 -5.56 -3.82 -2.99
C VAL A 282 -5.92 -5.27 -2.65
N GLN A 283 -4.97 -6.10 -2.19
CA GLN A 283 -5.27 -7.47 -1.73
C GLN A 283 -6.15 -7.46 -0.47
N ILE A 284 -5.87 -6.56 0.47
CA ILE A 284 -6.64 -6.47 1.71
C ILE A 284 -8.00 -5.80 1.48
N GLU A 285 -8.13 -4.95 0.46
CA GLU A 285 -9.43 -4.46 -0.02
C GLU A 285 -10.26 -5.61 -0.59
N ALA A 286 -9.67 -6.48 -1.41
CA ALA A 286 -10.34 -7.69 -1.90
C ALA A 286 -10.76 -8.62 -0.75
N MET A 287 -9.87 -8.87 0.21
CA MET A 287 -10.15 -9.70 1.38
C MET A 287 -11.27 -9.13 2.24
N SER A 288 -11.38 -7.80 2.38
CA SER A 288 -12.46 -7.15 3.11
C SER A 288 -13.83 -7.38 2.47
N ALA A 289 -13.85 -7.55 1.14
CA ALA A 289 -15.04 -7.93 0.36
C ALA A 289 -15.24 -9.47 0.27
N GLY A 290 -14.50 -10.25 1.09
CA GLY A 290 -14.58 -11.70 1.09
C GLY A 290 -14.05 -12.37 -0.18
N LYS A 291 -13.18 -11.70 -0.95
CA LYS A 291 -12.66 -12.27 -2.20
C LYS A 291 -11.35 -13.02 -1.99
N PRO A 292 -11.27 -14.29 -2.39
CA PRO A 292 -10.00 -15.01 -2.43
C PRO A 292 -8.97 -14.29 -3.31
N VAL A 293 -7.69 -14.40 -2.97
CA VAL A 293 -6.63 -13.70 -3.67
C VAL A 293 -5.69 -14.68 -4.35
N VAL A 294 -5.41 -14.49 -5.64
CA VAL A 294 -4.27 -15.10 -6.31
C VAL A 294 -3.18 -14.05 -6.44
N ALA A 295 -2.02 -14.30 -5.84
CA ALA A 295 -0.90 -13.37 -5.84
C ALA A 295 0.40 -14.05 -6.25
N THR A 296 1.44 -13.27 -6.46
CA THR A 296 2.77 -13.77 -6.81
C THR A 296 3.70 -13.81 -5.61
N LYS A 297 4.51 -14.87 -5.50
CA LYS A 297 5.52 -15.05 -4.46
C LYS A 297 6.80 -14.32 -4.84
N ILE A 298 6.79 -12.99 -4.73
CA ILE A 298 7.94 -12.15 -5.08
C ILE A 298 9.00 -12.24 -3.98
N PRO A 299 10.25 -12.64 -4.29
CA PRO A 299 11.32 -12.67 -3.30
C PRO A 299 11.52 -11.31 -2.62
N GLY A 300 11.55 -11.29 -1.28
CA GLY A 300 11.74 -10.08 -0.48
C GLY A 300 10.55 -9.12 -0.42
N SER A 301 9.40 -9.48 -1.02
CA SER A 301 8.17 -8.70 -0.95
C SER A 301 7.22 -9.24 0.13
N GLY A 302 6.43 -8.37 0.73
CA GLY A 302 5.37 -8.76 1.64
C GLY A 302 4.10 -9.30 0.98
N VAL A 303 3.98 -9.24 -0.35
CA VAL A 303 2.77 -9.66 -1.09
C VAL A 303 2.30 -11.06 -0.69
N SER A 304 3.21 -12.04 -0.68
CA SER A 304 2.89 -13.43 -0.32
C SER A 304 2.72 -13.69 1.18
N TRP A 305 3.06 -12.71 2.03
CA TRP A 305 2.74 -12.74 3.44
C TRP A 305 1.34 -12.18 3.71
N VAL A 306 0.96 -11.12 2.97
CA VAL A 306 -0.41 -10.57 3.03
C VAL A 306 -1.40 -11.62 2.58
N ASN A 307 -1.17 -12.26 1.41
CA ASN A 307 -1.95 -13.39 0.95
C ASN A 307 -1.37 -14.70 1.51
N ALA A 308 -1.98 -15.27 2.54
CA ALA A 308 -1.54 -16.55 3.11
C ALA A 308 -1.83 -17.70 2.13
N HIS A 309 -0.76 -18.34 1.67
CA HIS A 309 -0.85 -19.42 0.67
C HIS A 309 -1.63 -20.62 1.18
N LYS A 310 -2.67 -21.05 0.45
CA LYS A 310 -3.60 -22.13 0.78
C LYS A 310 -4.53 -21.85 1.98
N GLU A 311 -4.58 -20.59 2.40
CA GLU A 311 -5.51 -20.09 3.40
C GLU A 311 -6.40 -19.01 2.76
N SER A 312 -5.96 -17.76 2.70
CA SER A 312 -6.71 -16.67 2.08
C SER A 312 -6.64 -16.64 0.55
N GLY A 313 -5.87 -17.53 -0.05
CA GLY A 313 -5.72 -17.64 -1.49
C GLY A 313 -4.50 -18.47 -1.91
N ILE A 314 -4.05 -18.29 -3.14
CA ILE A 314 -2.93 -19.04 -3.73
C ILE A 314 -1.83 -18.08 -4.16
N ASN A 315 -0.58 -18.36 -3.78
CA ASN A 315 0.60 -17.66 -4.28
C ASN A 315 1.32 -18.52 -5.31
N VAL A 316 1.63 -17.92 -6.46
CA VAL A 316 2.36 -18.57 -7.57
C VAL A 316 3.69 -17.87 -7.84
N GLU A 317 4.60 -18.50 -8.58
CA GLU A 317 5.85 -17.85 -8.98
C GLU A 317 5.57 -16.65 -9.91
N PRO A 318 6.32 -15.55 -9.76
CA PRO A 318 6.19 -14.40 -10.65
C PRO A 318 6.49 -14.75 -12.09
N LYS A 319 5.75 -14.13 -13.02
CA LYS A 319 5.91 -14.30 -14.49
C LYS A 319 5.48 -15.67 -15.02
N ASP A 320 4.72 -16.42 -14.26
CA ASP A 320 4.17 -17.72 -14.65
C ASP A 320 2.66 -17.57 -14.91
N SER A 321 2.31 -17.45 -16.19
CA SER A 321 0.92 -17.26 -16.63
C SER A 321 0.10 -18.55 -16.51
N GLU A 322 0.71 -19.72 -16.69
CA GLU A 322 0.04 -21.01 -16.54
C GLU A 322 -0.29 -21.29 -15.07
N ALA A 323 0.68 -21.01 -14.17
CA ALA A 323 0.46 -21.14 -12.73
C ALA A 323 -0.64 -20.19 -12.22
N LEU A 324 -0.74 -18.95 -12.78
CA LEU A 324 -1.85 -18.03 -12.47
C LEU A 324 -3.19 -18.68 -12.86
N ALA A 325 -3.32 -19.18 -14.08
CA ALA A 325 -4.55 -19.83 -14.57
C ALA A 325 -4.89 -21.09 -13.74
N GLY A 326 -3.89 -21.90 -13.40
CA GLY A 326 -4.07 -23.06 -12.53
C GLY A 326 -4.58 -22.70 -11.14
N ALA A 327 -4.08 -21.59 -10.57
CA ALA A 327 -4.55 -21.08 -9.28
C ALA A 327 -6.00 -20.58 -9.34
N PHE A 328 -6.39 -19.89 -10.42
CA PHE A 328 -7.78 -19.47 -10.64
C PHE A 328 -8.71 -20.66 -10.71
N LYS A 329 -8.39 -21.63 -11.56
CA LYS A 329 -9.16 -22.87 -11.70
C LYS A 329 -9.30 -23.61 -10.37
N ARG A 330 -8.20 -23.70 -9.59
CA ARG A 330 -8.19 -24.38 -8.30
C ARG A 330 -9.12 -23.74 -7.26
N ILE A 331 -9.14 -22.40 -7.15
CA ILE A 331 -10.04 -21.70 -6.21
C ILE A 331 -11.49 -21.83 -6.64
N LEU A 332 -11.77 -21.79 -7.96
CA LEU A 332 -13.10 -21.82 -8.55
C LEU A 332 -13.53 -23.23 -9.00
N GLU A 333 -12.86 -24.30 -8.51
CA GLU A 333 -13.11 -25.70 -8.86
C GLU A 333 -14.48 -26.16 -8.37
N SER A 334 -14.84 -25.75 -7.15
CA SER A 334 -16.12 -26.06 -6.53
C SER A 334 -16.56 -24.94 -5.60
N GLU A 335 -17.85 -24.91 -5.31
CA GLU A 335 -18.42 -23.94 -4.35
C GLU A 335 -17.79 -24.10 -2.96
N ASP A 336 -17.59 -25.34 -2.48
CA ASP A 336 -16.96 -25.61 -1.19
C ASP A 336 -15.52 -25.06 -1.12
N THR A 337 -14.74 -25.27 -2.19
CA THR A 337 -13.36 -24.74 -2.28
C THR A 337 -13.35 -23.23 -2.28
N TYR A 338 -14.24 -22.61 -3.07
CA TYR A 338 -14.38 -21.16 -3.11
C TYR A 338 -14.76 -20.57 -1.75
N ASN A 339 -15.77 -21.14 -1.11
CA ASN A 339 -16.27 -20.69 0.19
C ASN A 339 -15.20 -20.78 1.27
N ALA A 340 -14.42 -21.85 1.30
CA ALA A 340 -13.29 -22.01 2.24
C ALA A 340 -12.24 -20.90 2.07
N TYR A 341 -11.84 -20.58 0.83
CA TYR A 341 -10.89 -19.49 0.58
C TYR A 341 -11.47 -18.11 0.87
N SER A 342 -12.74 -17.88 0.56
CA SER A 342 -13.48 -16.64 0.80
C SER A 342 -13.59 -16.34 2.29
N GLU A 343 -13.99 -17.32 3.09
CA GLU A 343 -14.09 -17.21 4.55
C GLU A 343 -12.72 -16.90 5.18
N GLN A 344 -11.69 -17.65 4.79
CA GLN A 344 -10.33 -17.44 5.30
C GLN A 344 -9.75 -16.10 4.88
N ALA A 345 -10.04 -15.60 3.68
CA ALA A 345 -9.63 -14.27 3.22
C ALA A 345 -10.29 -13.18 4.08
N SER A 346 -11.60 -13.28 4.28
CA SER A 346 -12.36 -12.36 5.15
C SER A 346 -11.85 -12.40 6.59
N GLN A 347 -11.70 -13.60 7.18
CA GLN A 347 -11.20 -13.76 8.54
C GLN A 347 -9.81 -13.10 8.71
N ARG A 348 -8.90 -13.34 7.75
CA ARG A 348 -7.56 -12.76 7.76
C ARG A 348 -7.57 -11.23 7.71
N TYR A 349 -8.48 -10.64 6.91
CA TYR A 349 -8.69 -9.20 6.89
C TYR A 349 -9.09 -8.68 8.27
N TRP A 350 -10.13 -9.28 8.87
CA TRP A 350 -10.63 -8.87 10.18
C TRP A 350 -9.62 -9.07 11.30
N ASP A 351 -8.77 -10.09 11.21
CA ASP A 351 -7.75 -10.39 12.22
C ASP A 351 -6.54 -9.47 12.15
N MET A 352 -6.18 -8.96 10.95
CA MET A 352 -4.87 -8.33 10.76
C MET A 352 -4.89 -6.98 10.06
N PHE A 353 -5.90 -6.68 9.22
CA PHE A 353 -5.78 -5.61 8.23
C PHE A 353 -6.86 -4.54 8.35
N THR A 354 -7.62 -4.50 9.45
CA THR A 354 -8.52 -3.38 9.70
C THR A 354 -7.74 -2.12 10.10
N LYS A 355 -8.26 -0.95 9.71
CA LYS A 355 -7.69 0.34 10.11
C LYS A 355 -7.58 0.46 11.63
N SER A 356 -8.57 -0.01 12.39
CA SER A 356 -8.56 0.02 13.85
C SER A 356 -7.38 -0.76 14.44
N LYS A 357 -7.13 -1.98 13.98
CA LYS A 357 -5.99 -2.79 14.43
C LYS A 357 -4.64 -2.16 14.11
N MET A 358 -4.51 -1.53 12.93
CA MET A 358 -3.30 -0.77 12.61
C MET A 358 -3.09 0.38 13.60
N ILE A 359 -4.14 1.14 13.94
CA ILE A 359 -4.04 2.28 14.85
C ILE A 359 -3.73 1.82 16.27
N GLU A 360 -4.45 0.81 16.78
CA GLU A 360 -4.22 0.22 18.12
C GLU A 360 -2.78 -0.23 18.28
N LYS A 361 -2.28 -1.01 17.33
CA LYS A 361 -0.89 -1.49 17.33
C LYS A 361 0.12 -0.34 17.21
N CYS A 362 -0.19 0.71 16.46
CA CYS A 362 0.66 1.89 16.38
C CYS A 362 0.74 2.62 17.73
N ILE A 363 -0.38 2.72 18.47
CA ILE A 363 -0.40 3.28 19.83
C ILE A 363 0.46 2.45 20.78
N GLU A 364 0.39 1.11 20.71
CA GLU A 364 1.23 0.21 21.52
C GLU A 364 2.73 0.47 21.24
N ILE A 365 3.11 0.55 19.96
CA ILE A 365 4.49 0.86 19.58
C ILE A 365 4.95 2.21 20.14
N TYR A 366 4.10 3.25 20.09
CA TYR A 366 4.45 4.54 20.66
C TYR A 366 4.59 4.50 22.18
N LYS A 367 3.76 3.73 22.87
CA LYS A 367 3.85 3.56 24.32
C LYS A 367 5.16 2.87 24.72
N THR A 368 5.60 1.81 24.03
CA THR A 368 6.86 1.13 24.36
C THR A 368 8.05 2.08 24.35
N ILE A 369 8.19 2.92 23.33
CA ILE A 369 9.34 3.84 23.21
C ILE A 369 9.26 5.07 24.14
N THR A 370 8.07 5.37 24.70
CA THR A 370 7.91 6.50 25.64
C THR A 370 7.99 6.08 27.09
N TYR A 371 7.69 4.84 27.44
CA TYR A 371 7.71 4.35 28.82
C TYR A 371 9.06 3.68 29.22
N GLU A 372 9.94 3.34 28.29
CA GLU A 372 11.27 2.79 28.60
C GLU A 372 12.19 3.75 29.37
N GLU A 373 11.84 5.02 29.55
CA GLU A 373 12.61 5.99 30.33
C GLU A 373 12.22 6.05 31.81
N ILE A 374 11.26 5.23 32.28
CA ILE A 374 10.76 5.27 33.67
C ILE A 374 11.26 4.10 34.51
N CYS A 375 12.06 3.20 33.93
CA CYS A 375 12.82 2.15 34.60
C CYS A 375 14.32 2.39 34.46
#